data_c5063618dd8f70716bfa99e94bf04bc8
#
_entry.id   c5063618dd8f70716bfa99e94bf04bc8
#
_cell.length_a   1.000
_cell.length_b   1.000
_cell.length_c   1.000
_cell.angle_alpha   90.00
_cell.angle_beta   90.00
_cell.angle_gamma   90.00
#
_symmetry.space_group_name_H-M   'P 1'
#
loop_
_entity.id
_entity.type
_entity.pdbx_description
1 polymer ?
#
loop_
_entity_poly.entity_id
_entity_poly.type
_entity_poly.pdbx_seq_one_letter_code
_entity_poly.pdbx_strand_id
1 'polypeptide(L)'
;IFNPSFVGGVIKLYKALLNENKDEAAKAYKSWGFKNLNTNLVDALNIWALYLYGPLLEDKIRKIQDHQGASYAKELLGKVRKDLKKYGGVKPPREFVLVDRAAIGLGSVFMHLKAELNWHEKFEELIKNFNEKKVITSQKELLL
;
A
#
# COMPACT_ATOMS: atom_id res chain seq x y z
N ILE A 1 0.75 7.36 -15.66
CA ILE A 1 0.95 5.90 -15.80
C ILE A 1 2.02 5.51 -14.80
N PHE A 2 1.71 4.52 -13.92
CA PHE A 2 2.69 4.01 -12.98
C PHE A 2 3.68 3.07 -13.66
N ASN A 3 4.92 3.10 -13.17
CA ASN A 3 5.91 2.11 -13.59
C ASN A 3 5.43 0.70 -13.17
N PRO A 4 5.42 -0.28 -14.08
CA PRO A 4 4.98 -1.65 -13.77
C PRO A 4 5.71 -2.29 -12.58
N SER A 5 6.99 -1.99 -12.39
CA SER A 5 7.75 -2.45 -11.22
C SER A 5 7.24 -1.87 -9.90
N PHE A 6 6.72 -0.63 -9.93
CA PHE A 6 6.07 -0.04 -8.75
C PHE A 6 4.81 -0.82 -8.38
N VAL A 7 3.97 -1.15 -9.36
CA VAL A 7 2.76 -1.98 -9.15
C VAL A 7 3.14 -3.37 -8.65
N GLY A 8 4.19 -3.97 -9.21
CA GLY A 8 4.75 -5.23 -8.71
C GLY A 8 5.15 -5.17 -7.24
N GLY A 9 5.72 -4.05 -6.81
CA GLY A 9 6.03 -3.78 -5.40
C GLY A 9 4.78 -3.72 -4.51
N VAL A 10 3.69 -3.09 -4.98
CA VAL A 10 2.39 -3.05 -4.27
C VAL A 10 1.88 -4.45 -4.00
N ILE A 11 1.90 -5.32 -5.02
CA ILE A 11 1.44 -6.71 -4.91
C ILE A 11 2.36 -7.52 -3.97
N LYS A 12 3.67 -7.32 -4.05
CA LYS A 12 4.63 -7.99 -3.15
C LYS A 12 4.41 -7.60 -1.69
N LEU A 13 4.20 -6.30 -1.43
CA LEU A 13 3.91 -5.84 -0.08
C LEU A 13 2.59 -6.41 0.44
N TYR A 14 1.53 -6.40 -0.37
CA TYR A 14 0.26 -7.02 -0.01
C TYR A 14 0.44 -8.48 0.42
N LYS A 15 1.12 -9.29 -0.39
CA LYS A 15 1.38 -10.71 -0.07
C LYS A 15 2.25 -10.88 1.17
N ALA A 16 3.23 -10.00 1.37
CA ALA A 16 4.08 -10.02 2.55
C ALA A 16 3.27 -9.71 3.82
N LEU A 17 2.35 -8.75 3.77
CA LEU A 17 1.48 -8.40 4.90
C LEU A 17 0.46 -9.52 5.17
N LEU A 18 -0.12 -10.10 4.13
CA LEU A 18 -1.08 -11.22 4.25
C LEU A 18 -0.45 -12.44 4.94
N ASN A 19 0.83 -12.69 4.67
CA ASN A 19 1.60 -13.80 5.25
C ASN A 19 2.41 -13.40 6.50
N GLU A 20 2.22 -12.19 7.02
CA GLU A 20 2.96 -11.64 8.17
C GLU A 20 4.49 -11.73 8.03
N ASN A 21 4.99 -11.67 6.79
CA ASN A 21 6.40 -11.85 6.47
C ASN A 21 7.12 -10.50 6.37
N LYS A 22 7.81 -10.11 7.46
CA LYS A 22 8.54 -8.84 7.55
C LYS A 22 9.71 -8.72 6.57
N ASP A 23 10.39 -9.82 6.28
CA ASP A 23 11.54 -9.81 5.35
C ASP A 23 11.09 -9.57 3.91
N GLU A 24 9.98 -10.16 3.50
CA GLU A 24 9.38 -9.89 2.20
C GLU A 24 8.81 -8.46 2.11
N ALA A 25 8.23 -7.94 3.19
CA ALA A 25 7.83 -6.53 3.27
C ALA A 25 9.04 -5.60 3.11
N ALA A 26 10.15 -5.88 3.77
CA ALA A 26 11.39 -5.11 3.62
C ALA A 26 11.93 -5.15 2.18
N LYS A 27 11.85 -6.31 1.51
CA LYS A 27 12.22 -6.43 0.08
C LYS A 27 11.30 -5.60 -0.82
N ALA A 28 9.99 -5.57 -0.55
CA ALA A 28 9.04 -4.75 -1.28
C ALA A 28 9.38 -3.26 -1.12
N TYR A 29 9.65 -2.77 0.08
CA TYR A 29 10.09 -1.40 0.31
C TYR A 29 11.40 -1.06 -0.41
N LYS A 30 12.39 -1.98 -0.37
CA LYS A 30 13.66 -1.81 -1.12
C LYS A 30 13.43 -1.70 -2.62
N SER A 31 12.48 -2.47 -3.18
CA SER A 31 12.16 -2.41 -4.61
C SER A 31 11.61 -1.04 -5.05
N TRP A 32 11.04 -0.27 -4.13
CA TRP A 32 10.60 1.11 -4.33
C TRP A 32 11.69 2.17 -4.08
N GLY A 33 12.92 1.74 -3.76
CA GLY A 33 14.04 2.64 -3.55
C GLY A 33 14.23 3.12 -2.11
N PHE A 34 13.50 2.56 -1.13
CA PHE A 34 13.81 2.81 0.27
C PHE A 34 15.19 2.26 0.62
N LYS A 35 16.05 3.10 1.18
CA LYS A 35 17.43 2.75 1.53
C LYS A 35 17.60 2.68 3.04
N ASN A 36 18.64 1.96 3.49
CA ASN A 36 19.05 1.88 4.90
C ASN A 36 17.93 1.42 5.85
N LEU A 37 17.05 0.53 5.37
CA LEU A 37 15.98 -0.02 6.18
C LEU A 37 16.55 -0.93 7.26
N ASN A 38 16.34 -0.57 8.51
CA ASN A 38 16.50 -1.42 9.68
C ASN A 38 15.13 -1.96 10.13
N THR A 39 15.14 -2.91 11.06
CA THR A 39 13.90 -3.55 11.56
C THR A 39 12.90 -2.52 12.08
N ASN A 40 13.35 -1.51 12.83
CA ASN A 40 12.46 -0.49 13.39
C ASN A 40 11.80 0.38 12.30
N LEU A 41 12.54 0.69 11.22
CA LEU A 41 11.97 1.42 10.07
C LEU A 41 10.96 0.57 9.31
N VAL A 42 11.23 -0.73 9.14
CA VAL A 42 10.26 -1.66 8.52
C VAL A 42 9.01 -1.78 9.37
N ASP A 43 9.14 -1.91 10.69
CA ASP A 43 8.00 -1.98 11.60
C ASP A 43 7.16 -0.69 11.55
N ALA A 44 7.79 0.48 11.54
CA ALA A 44 7.09 1.75 11.41
C ALA A 44 6.35 1.88 10.05
N LEU A 45 6.99 1.45 8.95
CA LEU A 45 6.34 1.42 7.63
C LEU A 45 5.17 0.42 7.59
N ASN A 46 5.33 -0.75 8.21
CA ASN A 46 4.28 -1.76 8.27
C ASN A 46 3.05 -1.28 9.04
N ILE A 47 3.20 -0.46 10.08
CA ILE A 47 2.05 0.13 10.79
C ILE A 47 1.17 0.94 9.80
N TRP A 48 1.79 1.77 8.97
CA TRP A 48 1.04 2.54 7.96
C TRP A 48 0.50 1.65 6.85
N ALA A 49 1.31 0.70 6.37
CA ALA A 49 0.88 -0.24 5.35
C ALA A 49 -0.32 -1.09 5.82
N LEU A 50 -0.30 -1.61 7.04
CA LEU A 50 -1.42 -2.36 7.61
C LEU A 50 -2.69 -1.51 7.72
N TYR A 51 -2.58 -0.22 8.00
CA TYR A 51 -3.73 0.67 7.97
C TYR A 51 -4.33 0.80 6.57
N LEU A 52 -3.49 0.99 5.53
CA LEU A 52 -3.95 1.13 4.14
C LEU A 52 -4.45 -0.19 3.54
N TYR A 53 -3.73 -1.27 3.78
CA TYR A 53 -4.06 -2.59 3.23
C TYR A 53 -5.08 -3.37 4.07
N GLY A 54 -5.35 -2.94 5.30
CA GLY A 54 -6.21 -3.68 6.25
C GLY A 54 -7.48 -4.25 5.65
N PRO A 55 -8.29 -3.48 4.90
CA PRO A 55 -9.49 -4.01 4.25
C PRO A 55 -9.21 -5.10 3.22
N LEU A 56 -8.01 -5.12 2.63
CA LEU A 56 -7.60 -6.11 1.63
C LEU A 56 -7.08 -7.41 2.25
N LEU A 57 -6.69 -7.37 3.53
CA LEU A 57 -6.09 -8.52 4.22
C LEU A 57 -7.12 -9.45 4.84
N GLU A 58 -8.39 -9.05 4.89
CA GLU A 58 -9.47 -9.81 5.51
C GLU A 58 -10.49 -10.25 4.47
N ASP A 59 -10.63 -11.57 4.26
CA ASP A 59 -11.61 -12.17 3.36
C ASP A 59 -13.01 -12.13 3.99
N LYS A 60 -13.62 -10.95 3.98
CA LYS A 60 -14.99 -10.71 4.47
C LYS A 60 -15.62 -9.48 3.86
N ILE A 61 -16.94 -9.45 3.83
CA ILE A 61 -17.69 -8.23 3.48
C ILE A 61 -17.57 -7.24 4.64
N ARG A 62 -17.08 -6.02 4.34
CA ARG A 62 -16.91 -4.94 5.31
C ARG A 62 -16.90 -3.57 4.63
N LYS A 63 -17.07 -2.53 5.42
CA LYS A 63 -16.75 -1.16 4.98
C LYS A 63 -15.24 -1.02 4.80
N ILE A 64 -14.83 -0.10 3.94
CA ILE A 64 -13.39 0.16 3.70
C ILE A 64 -12.70 0.67 4.97
N GLN A 65 -13.45 1.32 5.87
CA GLN A 65 -13.02 1.69 7.22
C GLN A 65 -14.19 1.53 8.19
N ASP A 66 -14.03 0.71 9.21
CA ASP A 66 -15.14 0.36 10.09
C ASP A 66 -15.43 1.41 11.18
N HIS A 67 -14.44 2.04 11.79
CA HIS A 67 -14.70 2.92 12.95
C HIS A 67 -13.69 4.04 13.21
N GLN A 68 -12.68 4.23 12.34
CA GLN A 68 -11.60 5.15 12.66
C GLN A 68 -11.58 6.28 11.64
N GLY A 69 -12.23 7.39 12.01
CA GLY A 69 -12.34 8.56 11.14
C GLY A 69 -10.99 9.22 10.79
N ALA A 70 -11.04 10.30 10.02
CA ALA A 70 -9.88 11.09 9.59
C ALA A 70 -8.93 11.49 10.75
N SER A 71 -9.47 11.62 11.96
CA SER A 71 -8.71 11.90 13.18
C SER A 71 -7.72 10.78 13.52
N TYR A 72 -8.12 9.53 13.47
CA TYR A 72 -7.26 8.38 13.72
C TYR A 72 -6.16 8.23 12.67
N ALA A 73 -6.50 8.39 11.40
CA ALA A 73 -5.53 8.37 10.31
C ALA A 73 -4.45 9.45 10.51
N LYS A 74 -4.86 10.65 10.93
CA LYS A 74 -3.93 11.76 11.20
C LYS A 74 -3.01 11.46 12.39
N GLU A 75 -3.55 10.89 13.47
CA GLU A 75 -2.79 10.49 14.65
C GLU A 75 -1.79 9.38 14.31
N LEU A 76 -2.24 8.33 13.63
CA LEU A 76 -1.41 7.21 13.19
C LEU A 76 -0.27 7.69 12.29
N LEU A 77 -0.57 8.53 11.29
CA LEU A 77 0.44 9.12 10.41
C LEU A 77 1.44 9.98 11.19
N GLY A 78 0.96 10.73 12.17
CA GLY A 78 1.82 11.53 13.07
C GLY A 78 2.79 10.65 13.84
N LYS A 79 2.32 9.53 14.41
CA LYS A 79 3.14 8.55 15.11
C LYS A 79 4.17 7.93 14.17
N VAL A 80 3.74 7.42 13.02
CA VAL A 80 4.63 6.80 12.02
C VAL A 80 5.72 7.77 11.57
N ARG A 81 5.38 9.03 11.27
CA ARG A 81 6.36 10.05 10.91
C ARG A 81 7.40 10.31 12.01
N LYS A 82 6.95 10.32 13.27
CA LYS A 82 7.81 10.50 14.44
C LYS A 82 8.82 9.34 14.57
N ASP A 83 8.32 8.12 14.43
CA ASP A 83 9.12 6.89 14.51
C ASP A 83 10.11 6.82 13.33
N LEU A 84 9.66 7.07 12.10
CA LEU A 84 10.54 7.11 10.94
C LEU A 84 11.66 8.13 11.11
N LYS A 85 11.34 9.34 11.62
CA LYS A 85 12.35 10.38 11.89
C LYS A 85 13.35 9.96 12.96
N LYS A 86 12.86 9.30 14.02
CA LYS A 86 13.70 8.79 15.13
C LYS A 86 14.70 7.74 14.65
N TYR A 87 14.31 6.88 13.71
CA TYR A 87 15.12 5.75 13.25
C TYR A 87 15.95 6.04 11.99
N GLY A 88 16.14 7.30 11.63
CA GLY A 88 17.01 7.73 10.53
C GLY A 88 16.28 8.30 9.32
N GLY A 89 14.96 8.28 9.33
CA GLY A 89 14.14 8.82 8.27
C GLY A 89 14.11 7.95 7.01
N VAL A 90 13.07 8.13 6.22
CA VAL A 90 12.96 7.54 4.88
C VAL A 90 12.45 8.60 3.92
N LYS A 91 12.94 8.57 2.69
CA LYS A 91 12.41 9.39 1.62
C LYS A 91 11.49 8.52 0.77
N PRO A 92 10.17 8.71 0.87
CA PRO A 92 9.25 7.93 0.05
C PRO A 92 9.44 8.25 -1.43
N PRO A 93 9.29 7.27 -2.34
CA PRO A 93 9.23 7.51 -3.76
C PRO A 93 8.08 8.44 -4.13
N ARG A 94 8.22 9.20 -5.21
CA ARG A 94 7.21 10.16 -5.67
C ARG A 94 5.87 9.47 -5.96
N GLU A 95 5.92 8.29 -6.53
CA GLU A 95 4.75 7.46 -6.84
C GLU A 95 3.93 7.14 -5.59
N PHE A 96 4.61 6.90 -4.47
CA PHE A 96 3.96 6.58 -3.19
C PHE A 96 3.07 7.72 -2.71
N VAL A 97 3.53 8.96 -2.82
CA VAL A 97 2.75 10.14 -2.42
C VAL A 97 1.48 10.28 -3.26
N LEU A 98 1.55 9.93 -4.55
CA LEU A 98 0.40 9.99 -5.45
C LEU A 98 -0.61 8.88 -5.14
N VAL A 99 -0.13 7.65 -4.88
CA VAL A 99 -0.98 6.51 -4.52
C VAL A 99 -1.67 6.73 -3.19
N ASP A 100 -0.97 7.22 -2.18
CA ASP A 100 -1.55 7.56 -0.88
C ASP A 100 -2.71 8.55 -1.01
N ARG A 101 -2.52 9.61 -1.79
CA ARG A 101 -3.58 10.59 -2.05
C ARG A 101 -4.78 9.99 -2.76
N ALA A 102 -4.53 9.15 -3.78
CA ALA A 102 -5.59 8.47 -4.50
C ALA A 102 -6.35 7.48 -3.60
N ALA A 103 -5.64 6.71 -2.78
CA ALA A 103 -6.23 5.77 -1.84
C ALA A 103 -7.10 6.48 -0.78
N ILE A 104 -6.60 7.58 -0.20
CA ILE A 104 -7.36 8.38 0.77
C ILE A 104 -8.59 9.01 0.12
N GLY A 105 -8.44 9.59 -1.08
CA GLY A 105 -9.55 10.20 -1.82
C GLY A 105 -10.64 9.20 -2.20
N LEU A 106 -10.25 8.08 -2.78
CA LEU A 106 -11.18 7.02 -3.18
C LEU A 106 -11.82 6.35 -1.97
N GLY A 107 -11.04 6.08 -0.92
CA GLY A 107 -11.55 5.56 0.35
C GLY A 107 -12.61 6.48 0.97
N SER A 108 -12.41 7.80 0.88
CA SER A 108 -13.40 8.78 1.33
C SER A 108 -14.72 8.67 0.56
N VAL A 109 -14.67 8.47 -0.76
CA VAL A 109 -15.88 8.25 -1.58
C VAL A 109 -16.62 6.99 -1.13
N PHE A 110 -15.91 5.87 -0.94
CA PHE A 110 -16.53 4.62 -0.47
C PHE A 110 -17.13 4.77 0.94
N MET A 111 -16.50 5.55 1.81
CA MET A 111 -17.07 5.85 3.14
C MET A 111 -18.38 6.64 3.04
N HIS A 112 -18.43 7.66 2.19
CA HIS A 112 -19.66 8.44 1.97
C HIS A 112 -20.79 7.58 1.38
N LEU A 113 -20.46 6.69 0.47
CA LEU A 113 -21.40 5.73 -0.11
C LEU A 113 -21.80 4.61 0.85
N LYS A 114 -21.17 4.52 2.02
CA LYS A 114 -21.32 3.40 2.97
C LYS A 114 -21.17 2.04 2.31
N ALA A 115 -20.25 1.95 1.32
CA ALA A 115 -20.05 0.75 0.53
C ALA A 115 -19.52 -0.41 1.39
N GLU A 116 -20.20 -1.55 1.32
CA GLU A 116 -19.80 -2.81 1.96
C GLU A 116 -19.51 -3.85 0.89
N LEU A 117 -18.27 -4.26 0.79
CA LEU A 117 -17.76 -5.20 -0.20
C LEU A 117 -16.74 -6.15 0.44
N ASN A 118 -16.52 -7.28 -0.20
CA ASN A 118 -15.32 -8.07 0.07
C ASN A 118 -14.15 -7.46 -0.71
N TRP A 119 -13.42 -6.55 -0.04
CA TRP A 119 -12.29 -5.82 -0.63
C TRP A 119 -11.12 -6.75 -0.95
N HIS A 120 -10.93 -7.81 -0.15
CA HIS A 120 -9.94 -8.85 -0.38
C HIS A 120 -10.18 -9.55 -1.71
N GLU A 121 -11.38 -10.09 -1.90
CA GLU A 121 -11.77 -10.78 -3.13
C GLU A 121 -11.62 -9.88 -4.36
N LYS A 122 -12.08 -8.61 -4.27
CA LYS A 122 -11.93 -7.64 -5.37
C LYS A 122 -10.48 -7.34 -5.70
N PHE A 123 -9.62 -7.23 -4.70
CA PHE A 123 -8.21 -6.99 -4.94
C PHE A 123 -7.52 -8.22 -5.53
N GLU A 124 -7.78 -9.42 -5.01
CA GLU A 124 -7.26 -10.68 -5.56
C GLU A 124 -7.67 -10.87 -7.03
N GLU A 125 -8.93 -10.55 -7.38
CA GLU A 125 -9.41 -10.58 -8.76
C GLU A 125 -8.59 -9.65 -9.67
N LEU A 126 -8.32 -8.42 -9.22
CA LEU A 126 -7.55 -7.43 -9.97
C LEU A 126 -6.10 -7.85 -10.20
N ILE A 127 -5.46 -8.47 -9.21
CA ILE A 127 -4.04 -8.83 -9.29
C ILE A 127 -3.78 -10.22 -9.89
N LYS A 128 -4.81 -11.06 -10.02
CA LYS A 128 -4.72 -12.47 -10.46
C LYS A 128 -3.90 -12.65 -11.74
N ASN A 129 -4.10 -11.77 -12.70
CA ASN A 129 -3.47 -11.85 -14.03
C ASN A 129 -2.37 -10.81 -14.23
N PHE A 130 -1.90 -10.17 -13.16
CA PHE A 130 -0.85 -9.17 -13.28
C PHE A 130 0.46 -9.81 -13.73
N ASN A 131 1.00 -9.31 -14.85
CA ASN A 131 2.30 -9.70 -15.37
C ASN A 131 3.10 -8.45 -15.74
N GLU A 132 4.14 -8.18 -14.96
CA GLU A 132 4.97 -6.98 -15.11
C GLU A 132 5.55 -6.84 -16.52
N LYS A 133 6.08 -7.92 -17.09
CA LYS A 133 6.68 -7.91 -18.45
C LYS A 133 5.63 -7.56 -19.52
N LYS A 134 4.44 -8.16 -19.43
CA LYS A 134 3.33 -7.89 -20.36
C LYS A 134 2.91 -6.42 -20.30
N VAL A 135 2.81 -5.85 -19.08
CA VAL A 135 2.43 -4.45 -18.90
C VAL A 135 3.52 -3.52 -19.44
N ILE A 136 4.81 -3.82 -19.25
CA ILE A 136 5.92 -3.06 -19.84
C ILE A 136 5.81 -3.02 -21.38
N THR A 137 5.54 -4.15 -21.99
CA THR A 137 5.39 -4.24 -23.46
C THR A 137 4.22 -3.40 -23.94
N SER A 138 3.04 -3.57 -23.34
CA SER A 138 1.84 -2.79 -23.70
C SER A 138 2.03 -1.28 -23.49
N GLN A 139 2.72 -0.87 -22.43
CA GLN A 139 3.02 0.56 -22.21
C GLN A 139 3.95 1.14 -23.26
N LYS A 140 4.95 0.37 -23.73
CA LYS A 140 5.84 0.80 -24.80
C LYS A 140 5.10 0.97 -26.13
N GLU A 141 4.17 0.07 -26.43
CA GLU A 141 3.34 0.15 -27.65
C GLU A 141 2.40 1.36 -27.66
N LEU A 142 1.91 1.79 -26.49
CA LEU A 142 1.03 2.95 -26.35
C LEU A 142 1.77 4.30 -26.35
N LEU A 143 3.08 4.31 -26.16
CA LEU A 143 3.90 5.52 -26.13
C LEU A 143 4.63 5.79 -27.47
N LEU A 144 4.44 4.92 -28.44
CA LEU A 144 4.85 5.09 -29.84
C LEU A 144 3.73 5.69 -30.68
#